data_93935f17902c8eb021e75f7b21be2df7
#
_entry.id   93935f17902c8eb021e75f7b21be2df7
#
_cell.length_a   1.000
_cell.length_b   1.000
_cell.length_c   1.000
_cell.angle_alpha   90.00
_cell.angle_beta   90.00
_cell.angle_gamma   90.00
#
_symmetry.space_group_name_H-M   'P 1'
#
loop_
_entity.id
_entity.type
_entity.pdbx_description
1 polymer ?
#
loop_
_entity_poly.entity_id
_entity_poly.type
_entity_poly.pdbx_seq_one_letter_code
_entity_poly.pdbx_strand_id
1 'polypeptide(L)'
;QVEAVVRQWGLQSQIPQEESIADRRSHGRRIILSMPIGTPTEGFKAACHKWAQDTLTGHDYLIAFHTPENDQRTTQPHCHILLRTISHDGRRFHVDNARREEMREHFAVCLREQGIEANATQRWQRGMTRRSLEQSEYHNVRKVQTDKERARMHAIARKKKTLLLKTMQNRLQDVERAAR
;
A
#
# COMPACT_ATOMS: atom_id res chain seq x y z
N GLN A 1 -21.53 5.90 12.77
CA GLN A 1 -20.28 5.45 13.42
C GLN A 1 -19.07 6.24 12.94
N VAL A 2 -18.88 6.44 11.62
CA VAL A 2 -17.73 7.18 11.05
C VAL A 2 -17.71 8.65 11.50
N GLU A 3 -18.87 9.32 11.52
CA GLU A 3 -18.98 10.71 11.97
C GLU A 3 -18.60 10.90 13.46
N ALA A 4 -18.92 9.92 14.31
CA ALA A 4 -18.54 9.94 15.72
C ALA A 4 -17.00 9.85 15.87
N VAL A 5 -16.35 9.00 15.08
CA VAL A 5 -14.88 8.85 15.06
C VAL A 5 -14.20 10.10 14.51
N VAL A 6 -14.72 10.68 13.43
CA VAL A 6 -14.21 11.95 12.86
C VAL A 6 -14.29 13.08 13.87
N ARG A 7 -15.39 13.13 14.62
CA ARG A 7 -15.61 14.11 15.70
C ARG A 7 -14.65 13.87 16.88
N GLN A 8 -14.51 12.61 17.29
CA GLN A 8 -13.58 12.20 18.37
C GLN A 8 -12.14 12.53 18.03
N TRP A 9 -11.73 12.39 16.77
CA TRP A 9 -10.39 12.74 16.31
C TRP A 9 -10.17 14.25 16.13
N GLY A 10 -11.20 15.08 16.39
CA GLY A 10 -11.12 16.54 16.27
C GLY A 10 -10.95 17.03 14.83
N LEU A 11 -11.23 16.19 13.83
CA LEU A 11 -11.03 16.53 12.42
C LEU A 11 -12.06 17.53 11.89
N GLN A 12 -13.18 17.73 12.59
CA GLN A 12 -14.23 18.69 12.17
C GLN A 12 -13.90 20.15 12.55
N SER A 13 -13.07 20.36 13.58
CA SER A 13 -12.79 21.71 14.09
C SER A 13 -11.48 22.32 13.57
N GLN A 14 -10.72 21.58 12.77
CA GLN A 14 -9.38 21.94 12.34
C GLN A 14 -9.22 21.97 10.82
N ILE A 15 -10.26 22.34 10.08
CA ILE A 15 -10.07 22.85 8.71
C ILE A 15 -10.03 24.38 8.81
N PRO A 16 -8.88 25.00 9.07
CA PRO A 16 -8.75 26.44 8.98
C PRO A 16 -8.95 26.82 7.52
N GLN A 17 -9.79 27.77 7.25
CA GLN A 17 -10.05 28.26 5.89
C GLN A 17 -8.83 28.94 5.24
N GLU A 18 -7.75 29.14 5.99
CA GLU A 18 -6.51 29.81 5.54
C GLU A 18 -5.25 29.16 6.12
N GLU A 19 -5.04 27.85 5.90
CA GLU A 19 -3.73 27.26 6.22
C GLU A 19 -2.71 27.56 5.13
N SER A 20 -1.57 28.10 5.55
CA SER A 20 -0.39 28.25 4.70
C SER A 20 0.01 26.88 4.11
N ILE A 21 0.55 26.87 2.89
CA ILE A 21 0.98 25.65 2.18
C ILE A 21 1.93 24.77 3.03
N ALA A 22 2.62 25.35 4.01
CA ALA A 22 3.53 24.68 4.92
C ALA A 22 2.82 23.72 5.93
N ASP A 23 1.53 23.92 6.21
CA ASP A 23 0.80 23.18 7.25
C ASP A 23 -0.18 22.14 6.71
N ARG A 24 -0.16 21.87 5.40
CA ARG A 24 -0.96 20.83 4.74
C ARG A 24 -0.48 19.39 5.05
N ARG A 25 -0.04 19.15 6.26
CA ARG A 25 0.33 17.80 6.68
C ARG A 25 -0.93 16.97 6.87
N SER A 26 -1.00 15.84 6.16
CA SER A 26 -2.14 14.93 6.27
C SER A 26 -2.35 14.46 7.72
N HIS A 27 -3.52 14.69 8.28
CA HIS A 27 -3.92 14.21 9.61
C HIS A 27 -4.24 12.70 9.61
N GLY A 28 -4.54 12.15 8.45
CA GLY A 28 -4.82 10.72 8.27
C GLY A 28 -3.91 10.09 7.22
N ARG A 29 -3.54 8.83 7.44
CA ARG A 29 -2.80 8.02 6.46
C ARG A 29 -3.55 6.73 6.19
N ARG A 30 -3.70 6.41 4.91
CA ARG A 30 -4.24 5.13 4.49
C ARG A 30 -3.11 4.12 4.28
N ILE A 31 -3.27 2.94 4.89
CA ILE A 31 -2.42 1.77 4.68
C ILE A 31 -3.32 0.68 4.08
N ILE A 32 -2.80 -0.09 3.14
CA ILE A 32 -3.51 -1.22 2.54
C ILE A 32 -2.64 -2.46 2.73
N LEU A 33 -3.20 -3.48 3.36
CA LEU A 33 -2.63 -4.82 3.42
C LEU A 33 -3.44 -5.71 2.49
N SER A 34 -2.78 -6.45 1.61
CA SER A 34 -3.44 -7.28 0.60
C SER A 34 -2.69 -8.59 0.39
N MET A 35 -3.44 -9.66 0.18
CA MET A 35 -2.92 -11.00 -0.09
C MET A 35 -3.47 -11.55 -1.41
N PRO A 36 -2.82 -12.54 -2.01
CA PRO A 36 -3.30 -13.19 -3.22
C PRO A 36 -4.65 -13.89 -3.03
N ILE A 37 -5.30 -14.19 -4.16
CA ILE A 37 -6.52 -15.02 -4.20
C ILE A 37 -6.24 -16.39 -3.53
N GLY A 38 -7.23 -16.87 -2.76
CA GLY A 38 -7.13 -18.15 -2.07
C GLY A 38 -6.49 -18.07 -0.68
N THR A 39 -6.08 -16.89 -0.22
CA THR A 39 -5.61 -16.70 1.16
C THR A 39 -6.78 -16.89 2.13
N PRO A 40 -6.63 -17.75 3.19
CA PRO A 40 -7.66 -17.95 4.20
C PRO A 40 -8.07 -16.63 4.88
N THR A 41 -9.36 -16.30 4.79
CA THR A 41 -9.89 -14.99 5.19
C THR A 41 -9.71 -14.72 6.69
N GLU A 42 -10.01 -15.70 7.53
CA GLU A 42 -9.92 -15.52 8.98
C GLU A 42 -8.47 -15.38 9.46
N GLY A 43 -7.56 -16.19 8.93
CA GLY A 43 -6.13 -16.04 9.22
C GLY A 43 -5.59 -14.70 8.73
N PHE A 44 -6.02 -14.23 7.57
CA PHE A 44 -5.68 -12.90 7.08
C PHE A 44 -6.18 -11.78 8.00
N LYS A 45 -7.43 -11.83 8.46
CA LYS A 45 -7.99 -10.85 9.40
C LYS A 45 -7.22 -10.82 10.72
N ALA A 46 -6.95 -12.01 11.29
CA ALA A 46 -6.18 -12.14 12.52
C ALA A 46 -4.76 -11.55 12.38
N ALA A 47 -4.08 -11.85 11.28
CA ALA A 47 -2.76 -11.29 10.97
C ALA A 47 -2.79 -9.76 10.83
N CYS A 48 -3.82 -9.21 10.16
CA CYS A 48 -3.98 -7.76 10.01
C CYS A 48 -4.22 -7.07 11.36
N HIS A 49 -5.04 -7.65 12.23
CA HIS A 49 -5.28 -7.10 13.58
C HIS A 49 -4.01 -7.11 14.42
N LYS A 50 -3.31 -8.25 14.46
CA LYS A 50 -2.05 -8.36 15.19
C LYS A 50 -1.02 -7.36 14.68
N TRP A 51 -0.83 -7.32 13.36
CA TRP A 51 0.09 -6.37 12.74
C TRP A 51 -0.23 -4.92 13.09
N ALA A 52 -1.53 -4.53 13.06
CA ALA A 52 -1.95 -3.17 13.38
C ALA A 52 -1.68 -2.84 14.86
N GLN A 53 -1.98 -3.74 15.78
CA GLN A 53 -1.72 -3.58 17.21
C GLN A 53 -0.23 -3.35 17.48
N ASP A 54 0.64 -4.15 16.87
CA ASP A 54 2.07 -4.10 17.10
C ASP A 54 2.73 -2.88 16.40
N THR A 55 2.31 -2.58 15.16
CA THR A 55 2.96 -1.57 14.31
C THR A 55 2.47 -0.15 14.57
N LEU A 56 1.19 -0.01 14.95
CA LEU A 56 0.51 1.28 15.10
C LEU A 56 0.27 1.66 16.57
N THR A 57 1.06 1.09 17.48
CA THR A 57 0.98 1.35 18.91
C THR A 57 1.00 2.86 19.20
N GLY A 58 0.07 3.31 20.06
CA GLY A 58 -0.08 4.72 20.44
C GLY A 58 -0.80 5.60 19.42
N HIS A 59 -1.30 5.03 18.34
CA HIS A 59 -2.10 5.74 17.33
C HIS A 59 -3.54 5.21 17.28
N ASP A 60 -4.48 6.10 17.02
CA ASP A 60 -5.85 5.71 16.68
C ASP A 60 -5.91 5.23 15.23
N TYR A 61 -6.61 4.14 14.98
CA TYR A 61 -6.83 3.62 13.64
C TYR A 61 -8.18 2.91 13.48
N LEU A 62 -8.63 2.84 12.25
CA LEU A 62 -9.80 2.07 11.82
C LEU A 62 -9.37 1.04 10.79
N ILE A 63 -9.92 -0.17 10.87
CA ILE A 63 -9.70 -1.23 9.87
C ILE A 63 -11.02 -1.58 9.20
N ALA A 64 -11.02 -1.62 7.88
CA ALA A 64 -12.12 -2.13 7.06
C ALA A 64 -11.61 -3.27 6.19
N PHE A 65 -12.26 -4.43 6.26
CA PHE A 65 -11.91 -5.62 5.50
C PHE A 65 -12.77 -5.75 4.25
N HIS A 66 -12.12 -6.01 3.14
CA HIS A 66 -12.73 -6.42 1.87
C HIS A 66 -12.25 -7.83 1.53
N THR A 67 -13.17 -8.78 1.62
CA THR A 67 -12.90 -10.19 1.37
C THR A 67 -13.91 -10.69 0.34
N PRO A 68 -13.62 -11.78 -0.40
CA PRO A 68 -14.57 -12.34 -1.38
C PRO A 68 -15.94 -12.69 -0.79
N GLU A 69 -16.01 -12.85 0.54
CA GLU A 69 -17.25 -13.20 1.25
C GLU A 69 -18.14 -11.97 1.49
N ASN A 70 -17.55 -10.80 1.70
CA ASN A 70 -18.30 -9.57 2.03
C ASN A 70 -18.35 -8.54 0.89
N ASP A 71 -17.52 -8.70 -0.14
CA ASP A 71 -17.48 -7.82 -1.30
C ASP A 71 -17.28 -8.63 -2.59
N GLN A 72 -18.37 -8.84 -3.33
CA GLN A 72 -18.37 -9.58 -4.61
C GLN A 72 -17.49 -8.93 -5.70
N ARG A 73 -17.05 -7.69 -5.51
CA ARG A 73 -16.20 -6.98 -6.47
C ARG A 73 -14.72 -7.28 -6.30
N THR A 74 -14.34 -7.90 -5.19
CA THR A 74 -12.96 -8.26 -4.90
C THR A 74 -12.76 -9.76 -4.92
N THR A 75 -11.67 -10.19 -5.54
CA THR A 75 -11.22 -11.58 -5.53
C THR A 75 -10.04 -11.79 -4.60
N GLN A 76 -9.40 -10.71 -4.16
CA GLN A 76 -8.20 -10.71 -3.31
C GLN A 76 -8.58 -10.15 -1.94
N PRO A 77 -8.34 -10.88 -0.84
CA PRO A 77 -8.56 -10.33 0.48
C PRO A 77 -7.61 -9.16 0.73
N HIS A 78 -8.19 -8.05 1.16
CA HIS A 78 -7.42 -6.87 1.55
C HIS A 78 -8.14 -6.11 2.65
N CYS A 79 -7.37 -5.31 3.39
CA CYS A 79 -7.92 -4.37 4.34
C CYS A 79 -7.41 -2.96 4.10
N HIS A 80 -8.25 -2.00 4.40
CA HIS A 80 -7.90 -0.60 4.49
C HIS A 80 -7.76 -0.22 5.95
N ILE A 81 -6.63 0.37 6.30
CA ILE A 81 -6.39 0.93 7.62
C ILE A 81 -6.30 2.43 7.45
N LEU A 82 -7.18 3.16 8.12
CA LEU A 82 -7.10 4.60 8.26
C LEU A 82 -6.46 4.91 9.60
N LEU A 83 -5.25 5.47 9.56
CA LEU A 83 -4.45 5.81 10.71
C LEU A 83 -4.49 7.31 10.97
N ARG A 84 -4.72 7.73 12.22
CA ARG A 84 -4.44 9.09 12.68
C ARG A 84 -2.93 9.29 12.76
N THR A 85 -2.39 10.27 12.03
CA THR A 85 -0.94 10.43 11.91
C THR A 85 -0.26 10.99 13.16
N ILE A 86 -1.01 11.59 14.07
CA ILE A 86 -0.54 12.07 15.37
C ILE A 86 -0.89 11.03 16.44
N SER A 87 0.12 10.50 17.12
CA SER A 87 -0.03 9.57 18.23
C SER A 87 -0.58 10.28 19.48
N HIS A 88 -0.94 9.49 20.50
CA HIS A 88 -1.45 10.01 21.77
C HIS A 88 -0.42 10.88 22.52
N ASP A 89 0.87 10.64 22.28
CA ASP A 89 1.99 11.43 22.84
C ASP A 89 2.44 12.59 21.93
N GLY A 90 1.67 12.90 20.88
CA GLY A 90 1.92 14.02 19.97
C GLY A 90 2.96 13.76 18.88
N ARG A 91 3.56 12.58 18.81
CA ARG A 91 4.52 12.23 17.75
C ARG A 91 3.81 11.91 16.45
N ARG A 92 4.45 12.29 15.33
CA ARG A 92 3.91 12.01 14.00
C ARG A 92 4.39 10.66 13.47
N PHE A 93 3.47 9.88 12.95
CA PHE A 93 3.77 8.63 12.24
C PHE A 93 4.57 8.92 10.97
N HIS A 94 5.82 8.53 10.97
CA HIS A 94 6.73 8.66 9.84
C HIS A 94 7.05 7.30 9.26
N VAL A 95 7.10 7.20 7.93
CA VAL A 95 7.45 5.98 7.20
C VAL A 95 8.45 6.33 6.11
N ASP A 96 9.69 6.01 6.34
CA ASP A 96 10.75 5.97 5.35
C ASP A 96 10.82 4.60 4.65
N ASN A 97 11.83 4.37 3.85
CA ASN A 97 11.99 3.11 3.12
C ASN A 97 12.34 1.95 4.06
N ALA A 98 13.21 2.17 5.04
CA ALA A 98 13.60 1.15 6.01
C ALA A 98 12.40 0.72 6.85
N ARG A 99 11.66 1.69 7.40
CA ARG A 99 10.43 1.42 8.16
C ARG A 99 9.38 0.68 7.34
N ARG A 100 9.28 0.98 6.03
CA ARG A 100 8.36 0.28 5.13
C ARG A 100 8.76 -1.19 4.93
N GLU A 101 10.04 -1.50 4.89
CA GLU A 101 10.53 -2.87 4.81
C GLU A 101 10.26 -3.62 6.11
N GLU A 102 10.58 -3.05 7.26
CA GLU A 102 10.24 -3.61 8.57
C GLU A 102 8.75 -3.93 8.70
N MET A 103 7.89 -2.99 8.28
CA MET A 103 6.43 -3.18 8.30
C MET A 103 5.97 -4.35 7.43
N ARG A 104 6.61 -4.57 6.27
CA ARG A 104 6.31 -5.72 5.39
C ARG A 104 6.79 -7.03 5.99
N GLU A 105 8.00 -7.06 6.53
CA GLU A 105 8.55 -8.23 7.18
C GLU A 105 7.71 -8.64 8.38
N HIS A 106 7.34 -7.68 9.21
CA HIS A 106 6.46 -7.92 10.34
C HIS A 106 5.09 -8.46 9.90
N PHE A 107 4.51 -7.92 8.83
CA PHE A 107 3.25 -8.47 8.29
C PHE A 107 3.40 -9.91 7.81
N ALA A 108 4.52 -10.25 7.16
CA ALA A 108 4.80 -11.62 6.76
C ALA A 108 4.98 -12.55 7.97
N VAL A 109 5.55 -12.08 9.08
CA VAL A 109 5.60 -12.81 10.35
C VAL A 109 4.20 -13.08 10.88
N CYS A 110 3.36 -12.04 11.00
CA CYS A 110 1.99 -12.17 11.46
C CYS A 110 1.16 -13.16 10.63
N LEU A 111 1.38 -13.19 9.30
CA LEU A 111 0.72 -14.15 8.41
C LEU A 111 1.19 -15.59 8.68
N ARG A 112 2.48 -15.80 8.83
CA ARG A 112 3.05 -17.14 9.14
C ARG A 112 2.56 -17.68 10.48
N GLU A 113 2.39 -16.84 11.49
CA GLU A 113 1.80 -17.20 12.78
C GLU A 113 0.36 -17.71 12.63
N GLN A 114 -0.36 -17.30 11.58
CA GLN A 114 -1.68 -17.79 11.23
C GLN A 114 -1.65 -18.97 10.22
N GLY A 115 -0.49 -19.59 10.02
CA GLY A 115 -0.33 -20.71 9.07
C GLY A 115 -0.39 -20.29 7.60
N ILE A 116 -0.30 -19.00 7.27
CA ILE A 116 -0.31 -18.51 5.90
C ILE A 116 1.15 -18.30 5.45
N GLU A 117 1.58 -19.02 4.43
CA GLU A 117 2.89 -18.82 3.84
C GLU A 117 2.99 -17.42 3.23
N ALA A 118 3.90 -16.61 3.74
CA ALA A 118 4.12 -15.25 3.28
C ALA A 118 5.60 -14.88 3.29
N ASN A 119 6.00 -14.13 2.26
CA ASN A 119 7.35 -13.63 2.11
C ASN A 119 7.32 -12.12 1.84
N ALA A 120 8.13 -11.37 2.58
CA ALA A 120 8.25 -9.92 2.50
C ALA A 120 9.15 -9.44 1.34
N THR A 121 9.77 -10.36 0.57
CA THR A 121 10.67 -9.99 -0.53
C THR A 121 9.98 -9.05 -1.52
N GLN A 122 10.70 -8.02 -1.92
CA GLN A 122 10.21 -7.04 -2.89
C GLN A 122 10.02 -7.69 -4.27
N ARG A 123 9.07 -7.17 -5.05
CA ARG A 123 8.74 -7.75 -6.38
C ARG A 123 9.95 -7.88 -7.31
N TRP A 124 10.87 -6.90 -7.27
CA TRP A 124 12.08 -6.92 -8.08
C TRP A 124 13.07 -8.01 -7.65
N GLN A 125 13.16 -8.32 -6.35
CA GLN A 125 14.00 -9.42 -5.83
C GLN A 125 13.49 -10.78 -6.28
N ARG A 126 12.19 -10.89 -6.60
CA ARG A 126 11.56 -12.11 -7.14
C ARG A 126 11.58 -12.15 -8.67
N GLY A 127 12.37 -11.32 -9.34
CA GLY A 127 12.43 -11.25 -10.81
C GLY A 127 11.14 -10.71 -11.47
N MET A 128 10.17 -10.24 -10.69
CA MET A 128 8.89 -9.74 -11.21
C MET A 128 9.00 -8.26 -11.57
N THR A 129 9.42 -7.99 -12.80
CA THR A 129 9.58 -6.63 -13.33
C THR A 129 8.27 -5.97 -13.82
N ARG A 130 7.13 -6.63 -13.71
CA ARG A 130 5.84 -6.02 -14.05
C ARG A 130 5.49 -4.95 -13.00
N ARG A 131 5.68 -3.69 -13.36
CA ARG A 131 5.02 -2.59 -12.66
C ARG A 131 3.52 -2.71 -12.93
N SER A 132 2.71 -2.76 -11.88
CA SER A 132 1.27 -2.58 -12.05
C SER A 132 1.03 -1.18 -12.65
N LEU A 133 0.06 -1.06 -13.56
CA LEU A 133 -0.39 0.24 -14.04
C LEU A 133 -0.76 1.10 -12.84
N GLU A 134 -0.42 2.37 -12.85
CA GLU A 134 -0.94 3.32 -11.88
C GLU A 134 -2.47 3.37 -12.02
N GLN A 135 -3.18 3.67 -10.95
CA GLN A 135 -4.64 3.67 -10.96
C GLN A 135 -5.20 4.59 -12.06
N SER A 136 -4.53 5.71 -12.32
CA SER A 136 -4.84 6.61 -13.43
C SER A 136 -4.64 5.95 -14.81
N GLU A 137 -3.55 5.20 -14.98
CA GLU A 137 -3.27 4.46 -16.22
C GLU A 137 -4.27 3.32 -16.42
N TYR A 138 -4.64 2.61 -15.34
CA TYR A 138 -5.66 1.57 -15.36
C TYR A 138 -7.03 2.12 -15.76
N HIS A 139 -7.46 3.25 -15.18
CA HIS A 139 -8.72 3.89 -15.55
C HIS A 139 -8.71 4.43 -16.97
N ASN A 140 -7.58 4.97 -17.44
CA ASN A 140 -7.43 5.43 -18.82
C ASN A 140 -7.49 4.29 -19.82
N VAL A 141 -6.80 3.17 -19.55
CA VAL A 141 -6.87 1.96 -20.40
C VAL A 141 -8.30 1.42 -20.46
N ARG A 142 -9.03 1.48 -19.37
CA ARG A 142 -10.42 1.01 -19.29
C ARG A 142 -11.43 1.94 -19.99
N LYS A 143 -11.13 3.25 -20.03
CA LYS A 143 -11.95 4.27 -20.73
C LYS A 143 -11.71 4.31 -22.25
N VAL A 144 -10.60 3.75 -22.72
CA VAL A 144 -10.25 3.73 -24.13
C VAL A 144 -11.21 2.81 -24.88
N GLN A 145 -12.06 3.40 -25.75
CA GLN A 145 -13.13 2.70 -26.46
C GLN A 145 -12.68 2.08 -27.78
N THR A 146 -11.51 2.42 -28.33
CA THR A 146 -11.05 1.97 -29.64
C THR A 146 -9.82 1.07 -29.56
N ASP A 147 -9.74 0.06 -30.44
CA ASP A 147 -8.60 -0.87 -30.47
C ASP A 147 -7.28 -0.17 -30.85
N LYS A 148 -7.33 0.91 -31.63
CA LYS A 148 -6.15 1.73 -31.98
C LYS A 148 -5.57 2.45 -30.78
N GLU A 149 -6.40 3.00 -29.92
CA GLU A 149 -5.95 3.68 -28.68
C GLU A 149 -5.43 2.68 -27.67
N ARG A 150 -6.05 1.49 -27.55
CA ARG A 150 -5.51 0.38 -26.74
C ARG A 150 -4.12 -0.04 -27.23
N ALA A 151 -3.95 -0.23 -28.53
CA ALA A 151 -2.65 -0.59 -29.11
C ALA A 151 -1.59 0.49 -28.84
N ARG A 152 -1.94 1.77 -28.94
CA ARG A 152 -1.05 2.90 -28.62
C ARG A 152 -0.66 2.92 -27.15
N MET A 153 -1.61 2.72 -26.23
CA MET A 153 -1.34 2.65 -24.79
C MET A 153 -0.46 1.47 -24.42
N HIS A 154 -0.69 0.30 -25.02
CA HIS A 154 0.18 -0.87 -24.85
C HIS A 154 1.59 -0.63 -25.37
N ALA A 155 1.76 0.08 -26.49
CA ALA A 155 3.07 0.44 -27.03
C ALA A 155 3.84 1.39 -26.10
N ILE A 156 3.16 2.39 -25.52
CA ILE A 156 3.74 3.31 -24.53
C ILE A 156 4.15 2.55 -23.26
N ALA A 157 3.31 1.65 -22.77
CA ALA A 157 3.61 0.82 -21.60
C ALA A 157 4.83 -0.10 -21.85
N ARG A 158 4.95 -0.67 -23.07
CA ARG A 158 6.15 -1.45 -23.47
C ARG A 158 7.41 -0.61 -23.47
N LYS A 159 7.38 0.60 -24.04
CA LYS A 159 8.54 1.51 -24.06
C LYS A 159 9.00 1.89 -22.66
N LYS A 160 8.06 2.26 -21.77
CA LYS A 160 8.35 2.54 -20.35
C LYS A 160 8.99 1.34 -19.65
N LYS A 161 8.49 0.13 -19.92
CA LYS A 161 9.05 -1.12 -19.38
C LYS A 161 10.49 -1.35 -19.83
N THR A 162 10.77 -1.18 -21.13
CA THR A 162 12.13 -1.38 -21.69
C THR A 162 13.11 -0.40 -21.07
N LEU A 163 12.71 0.86 -20.88
CA LEU A 163 13.55 1.87 -20.24
C LEU A 163 13.86 1.51 -18.78
N LEU A 164 12.84 1.04 -18.03
CA LEU A 164 13.03 0.62 -16.64
C LEU A 164 14.00 -0.57 -16.53
N LEU A 165 13.86 -1.56 -17.42
CA LEU A 165 14.76 -2.72 -17.45
C LEU A 165 16.22 -2.30 -17.73
N LYS A 166 16.44 -1.39 -18.68
CA LYS A 166 17.78 -0.84 -18.93
C LYS A 166 18.37 -0.14 -17.71
N THR A 167 17.55 0.66 -17.02
CA THR A 167 17.99 1.36 -15.78
C THR A 167 18.34 0.37 -14.67
N MET A 168 17.59 -0.72 -14.54
CA MET A 168 17.86 -1.77 -13.55
C MET A 168 19.14 -2.54 -13.91
N GLN A 169 19.34 -2.88 -15.18
CA GLN A 169 20.57 -3.54 -15.65
C GLN A 169 21.81 -2.68 -15.38
N ASN A 170 21.73 -1.38 -15.66
CA ASN A 170 22.83 -0.46 -15.38
C ASN A 170 23.15 -0.40 -13.87
N ARG A 171 22.13 -0.31 -13.01
CA ARG A 171 22.33 -0.34 -11.56
C ARG A 171 22.95 -1.66 -11.07
N LEU A 172 22.54 -2.78 -11.64
CA LEU A 172 23.13 -4.08 -11.31
C LEU A 172 24.62 -4.12 -11.66
N GLN A 173 24.98 -3.64 -12.85
CA GLN A 173 26.37 -3.54 -13.28
C GLN A 173 27.20 -2.60 -12.39
N ASP A 174 26.61 -1.50 -11.94
CA ASP A 174 27.28 -0.57 -11.03
C ASP A 174 27.55 -1.22 -9.64
N VAL A 175 26.60 -2.00 -9.14
CA VAL A 175 26.78 -2.78 -7.89
C VAL A 175 27.85 -3.85 -8.06
N GLU A 176 27.87 -4.58 -9.19
CA GLU A 176 28.88 -5.58 -9.47
C GLU A 176 30.30 -4.97 -9.61
N ARG A 177 30.40 -3.75 -10.17
CA ARG A 177 31.68 -3.00 -10.24
C ARG A 177 32.16 -2.52 -8.88
N ALA A 178 31.24 -2.13 -8.00
CA ALA A 178 31.58 -1.68 -6.65
C ALA A 178 31.95 -2.84 -5.69
N ALA A 179 31.60 -4.07 -6.04
CA ALA A 179 31.91 -5.27 -5.27
C ALA A 179 33.23 -5.96 -5.68
N ARG A 180 33.91 -5.45 -6.71
CA ARG A 180 35.27 -5.88 -7.14
C ARG A 180 36.37 -4.95 -6.61
#